data_fab39c834df2bb1eb8415ca0649c1e2d
#
_entry.id   fab39c834df2bb1eb8415ca0649c1e2d
#
_cell.length_a   1.000
_cell.length_b   1.000
_cell.length_c   1.000
_cell.angle_alpha   90.00
_cell.angle_beta   90.00
_cell.angle_gamma   90.00
#
_symmetry.space_group_name_H-M   'P 1'
#
loop_
_entity.id
_entity.type
_entity.pdbx_description
1 polymer ?
#
loop_
_entity_poly.entity_id
_entity_poly.type
_entity_poly.pdbx_seq_one_letter_code
_entity_poly.pdbx_strand_id
1 'polypeptide(L)'
;MAIAKKKRLAVATMVYWFLLFYIIAALVWWFIALNQQNHQMAVYQLQELNANDPDYLQKAHTVIAEEDRKNAQFIGEGATFLLLILVSALFVYRVVRRQIKMASQQQNFMMAITHELKTPIAVAKLNLETLQKHKLEEGKQQKLIAATLQEANRLNTLTNNILISSQLEGGDYKLLKEELDLSSLAANCVSEFRHRFPDRKLIDHIEADVDINGDTMLLQIMINNLLDNAIKYALPSSAIDCTLQKSGKSIFLKVTDEGPGIPDAEKKKIFDRFYRIGNEQVRRTKGTGLGLYLCKKIAADHHAGISVTNNYPAGSIFTVHFNV
;
A
#
# COMPACT_ATOMS: atom_id res chain seq x y z
N MET A 1 4.70 4.09 24.44
CA MET A 1 5.01 2.89 23.64
C MET A 1 5.68 3.19 22.29
N ALA A 2 5.23 4.17 21.52
CA ALA A 2 5.81 4.57 20.21
C ALA A 2 7.29 5.03 20.29
N ILE A 3 7.67 5.79 21.31
CA ILE A 3 9.04 6.29 21.50
C ILE A 3 10.03 5.14 21.75
N ALA A 4 9.64 4.13 22.54
CA ALA A 4 10.46 2.95 22.79
C ALA A 4 10.68 2.09 21.54
N LYS A 5 9.66 1.99 20.66
CA LYS A 5 9.74 1.26 19.38
C LYS A 5 10.66 1.98 18.39
N LYS A 6 10.58 3.33 18.34
CA LYS A 6 11.47 4.16 17.50
C LYS A 6 12.92 4.07 17.94
N LYS A 7 13.19 4.04 19.27
CA LYS A 7 14.54 3.81 19.82
C LYS A 7 15.09 2.42 19.48
N ARG A 8 14.30 1.35 19.63
CA ARG A 8 14.73 -0.02 19.27
C ARG A 8 15.07 -0.14 17.79
N LEU A 9 14.29 0.50 16.93
CA LEU A 9 14.55 0.51 15.49
C LEU A 9 15.85 1.25 15.15
N ALA A 10 16.07 2.42 15.76
CA ALA A 10 17.29 3.19 15.57
C ALA A 10 18.53 2.39 16.04
N VAL A 11 18.42 1.68 17.17
CA VAL A 11 19.50 0.80 17.67
C VAL A 11 19.74 -0.36 16.69
N ALA A 12 18.71 -1.04 16.22
CA ALA A 12 18.85 -2.13 15.25
C ALA A 12 19.49 -1.66 13.92
N THR A 13 19.12 -0.48 13.44
CA THR A 13 19.73 0.14 12.26
C THR A 13 21.19 0.50 12.49
N MET A 14 21.52 1.04 13.67
CA MET A 14 22.90 1.37 14.07
C MET A 14 23.77 0.09 14.14
N VAL A 15 23.27 -0.97 14.78
CA VAL A 15 23.96 -2.26 14.85
C VAL A 15 24.18 -2.86 13.48
N TYR A 16 23.18 -2.79 12.59
CA TYR A 16 23.29 -3.25 11.20
C TYR A 16 24.43 -2.53 10.44
N TRP A 17 24.47 -1.19 10.49
CA TRP A 17 25.51 -0.41 9.82
C TRP A 17 26.89 -0.64 10.45
N PHE A 18 26.97 -0.81 11.76
CA PHE A 18 28.20 -1.16 12.45
C PHE A 18 28.75 -2.52 12.01
N LEU A 19 27.89 -3.55 11.97
CA LEU A 19 28.27 -4.88 11.50
C LEU A 19 28.72 -4.87 10.03
N LEU A 20 28.00 -4.14 9.16
CA LEU A 20 28.37 -4.00 7.75
C LEU A 20 29.75 -3.34 7.60
N PHE A 21 29.98 -2.25 8.34
CA PHE A 21 31.27 -1.58 8.38
C PHE A 21 32.39 -2.50 8.85
N TYR A 22 32.15 -3.27 9.93
CA TYR A 22 33.10 -4.23 10.45
C TYR A 22 33.45 -5.31 9.42
N ILE A 23 32.46 -5.87 8.72
CA ILE A 23 32.68 -6.88 7.68
C ILE A 23 33.54 -6.31 6.53
N ILE A 24 33.24 -5.09 6.07
CA ILE A 24 34.01 -4.43 5.01
C ILE A 24 35.45 -4.15 5.49
N ALA A 25 35.63 -3.64 6.71
CA ALA A 25 36.94 -3.39 7.27
C ALA A 25 37.76 -4.67 7.42
N ALA A 26 37.14 -5.77 7.86
CA ALA A 26 37.78 -7.07 7.98
C ALA A 26 38.21 -7.62 6.59
N LEU A 27 37.37 -7.44 5.56
CA LEU A 27 37.68 -7.86 4.19
C LEU A 27 38.85 -7.05 3.62
N VAL A 28 38.88 -5.74 3.85
CA VAL A 28 40.01 -4.88 3.41
C VAL A 28 41.28 -5.26 4.15
N TRP A 29 41.23 -5.48 5.46
CA TRP A 29 42.37 -5.92 6.24
C TRP A 29 42.92 -7.25 5.75
N TRP A 30 42.04 -8.21 5.49
CA TRP A 30 42.40 -9.54 5.00
C TRP A 30 43.03 -9.46 3.62
N PHE A 31 42.53 -8.62 2.70
CA PHE A 31 43.12 -8.35 1.38
C PHE A 31 44.55 -7.79 1.51
N ILE A 32 44.76 -6.80 2.39
CA ILE A 32 46.07 -6.22 2.66
C ILE A 32 47.06 -7.31 3.17
N ALA A 33 46.61 -8.14 4.12
CA ALA A 33 47.40 -9.21 4.71
C ALA A 33 47.82 -10.26 3.65
N LEU A 34 46.88 -10.68 2.77
CA LEU A 34 47.19 -11.63 1.67
C LEU A 34 48.17 -11.04 0.67
N ASN A 35 48.00 -9.79 0.28
CA ASN A 35 48.90 -9.13 -0.67
C ASN A 35 50.32 -8.99 -0.08
N GLN A 36 50.44 -8.66 1.20
CA GLN A 36 51.70 -8.57 1.90
C GLN A 36 52.38 -9.95 2.02
N GLN A 37 51.62 -11.01 2.34
CA GLN A 37 52.13 -12.37 2.42
C GLN A 37 52.62 -12.86 1.04
N ASN A 38 51.88 -12.58 -0.04
CA ASN A 38 52.30 -12.95 -1.41
C ASN A 38 53.58 -12.25 -1.81
N HIS A 39 53.73 -10.97 -1.52
CA HIS A 39 54.93 -10.21 -1.77
C HIS A 39 56.15 -10.78 -0.98
N GLN A 40 56.00 -11.08 0.31
CA GLN A 40 57.07 -11.72 1.11
C GLN A 40 57.50 -13.06 0.54
N MET A 41 56.54 -13.89 0.09
CA MET A 41 56.82 -15.17 -0.54
C MET A 41 57.63 -15.01 -1.82
N ALA A 42 57.30 -14.05 -2.69
CA ALA A 42 58.03 -13.74 -3.91
C ALA A 42 59.48 -13.29 -3.59
N VAL A 43 59.67 -12.43 -2.56
CA VAL A 43 60.99 -11.98 -2.13
C VAL A 43 61.83 -13.17 -1.62
N TYR A 44 61.27 -14.08 -0.80
CA TYR A 44 61.97 -15.27 -0.36
C TYR A 44 62.39 -16.18 -1.55
N GLN A 45 61.51 -16.43 -2.50
CA GLN A 45 61.80 -17.22 -3.67
C GLN A 45 62.91 -16.60 -4.54
N LEU A 46 62.91 -15.26 -4.70
CA LEU A 46 63.98 -14.56 -5.41
C LEU A 46 65.34 -14.65 -4.71
N GLN A 47 65.37 -14.63 -3.36
CA GLN A 47 66.58 -14.77 -2.56
C GLN A 47 67.20 -16.18 -2.61
N GLU A 48 66.38 -17.21 -2.81
CA GLU A 48 66.82 -18.60 -2.96
C GLU A 48 67.46 -18.90 -4.34
N LEU A 49 67.21 -18.03 -5.35
CA LEU A 49 67.77 -18.20 -6.66
C LEU A 49 69.30 -17.98 -6.67
N ASN A 50 70.05 -18.91 -7.26
CA ASN A 50 71.47 -18.75 -7.39
C ASN A 50 71.81 -17.81 -8.57
N ALA A 51 72.46 -16.67 -8.29
CA ALA A 51 72.82 -15.67 -9.29
C ALA A 51 73.75 -16.18 -10.41
N ASN A 52 74.43 -17.29 -10.19
CA ASN A 52 75.32 -17.92 -11.21
C ASN A 52 74.61 -18.95 -12.11
N ASP A 53 73.25 -19.16 -11.91
CA ASP A 53 72.49 -20.07 -12.77
C ASP A 53 72.26 -19.42 -14.15
N PRO A 54 72.57 -20.15 -15.27
CA PRO A 54 72.29 -19.62 -16.61
C PRO A 54 70.87 -19.19 -16.86
N ASP A 55 69.90 -19.80 -16.14
CA ASP A 55 68.45 -19.53 -16.25
C ASP A 55 67.95 -18.56 -15.18
N TYR A 56 68.83 -17.88 -14.45
CA TYR A 56 68.46 -16.98 -13.36
C TYR A 56 67.40 -15.95 -13.76
N LEU A 57 67.62 -15.25 -14.89
CA LEU A 57 66.67 -14.21 -15.35
C LEU A 57 65.29 -14.78 -15.68
N GLN A 58 65.25 -15.96 -16.30
CA GLN A 58 63.98 -16.60 -16.63
C GLN A 58 63.23 -17.05 -15.38
N LYS A 59 63.93 -17.65 -14.40
CA LYS A 59 63.35 -18.04 -13.10
C LYS A 59 62.86 -16.83 -12.31
N ALA A 60 63.61 -15.73 -12.27
CA ALA A 60 63.19 -14.49 -11.62
C ALA A 60 61.93 -13.89 -12.27
N HIS A 61 61.88 -13.87 -13.61
CA HIS A 61 60.66 -13.43 -14.33
C HIS A 61 59.43 -14.30 -14.02
N THR A 62 59.60 -15.61 -13.89
CA THR A 62 58.47 -16.50 -13.54
C THR A 62 57.94 -16.22 -12.14
N VAL A 63 58.80 -15.98 -11.15
CA VAL A 63 58.40 -15.63 -9.79
C VAL A 63 57.61 -14.31 -9.75
N ILE A 64 58.09 -13.28 -10.45
CA ILE A 64 57.39 -11.98 -10.52
C ILE A 64 56.05 -12.13 -11.24
N ALA A 65 56.01 -12.87 -12.36
CA ALA A 65 54.76 -13.11 -13.09
C ALA A 65 53.72 -13.91 -12.25
N GLU A 66 54.19 -14.83 -11.40
CA GLU A 66 53.29 -15.54 -10.45
C GLU A 66 52.77 -14.64 -9.34
N GLU A 67 53.58 -13.73 -8.80
CA GLU A 67 53.17 -12.72 -7.84
C GLU A 67 52.07 -11.84 -8.42
N ASP A 68 52.28 -11.30 -9.63
CA ASP A 68 51.31 -10.44 -10.31
C ASP A 68 49.98 -11.17 -10.59
N ARG A 69 50.09 -12.43 -11.04
CA ARG A 69 48.89 -13.27 -11.29
C ARG A 69 48.08 -13.50 -10.02
N LYS A 70 48.74 -13.82 -8.89
CA LYS A 70 48.06 -13.99 -7.59
C LYS A 70 47.45 -12.71 -7.08
N ASN A 71 48.13 -11.56 -7.24
CA ASN A 71 47.60 -10.25 -6.87
C ASN A 71 46.35 -9.91 -7.68
N ALA A 72 46.35 -10.14 -9.00
CA ALA A 72 45.19 -9.97 -9.85
C ALA A 72 44.01 -10.88 -9.43
N GLN A 73 44.30 -12.14 -9.05
CA GLN A 73 43.29 -13.07 -8.52
C GLN A 73 42.70 -12.57 -7.20
N PHE A 74 43.51 -12.12 -6.24
CA PHE A 74 43.01 -11.58 -4.94
C PHE A 74 42.16 -10.32 -5.12
N ILE A 75 42.53 -9.44 -6.07
CA ILE A 75 41.72 -8.27 -6.43
C ILE A 75 40.37 -8.71 -6.98
N GLY A 76 40.33 -9.68 -7.89
CA GLY A 76 39.08 -10.20 -8.48
C GLY A 76 38.17 -10.84 -7.43
N GLU A 77 38.75 -11.70 -6.56
CA GLU A 77 38.01 -12.34 -5.46
C GLU A 77 37.48 -11.30 -4.46
N GLY A 78 38.34 -10.36 -4.04
CA GLY A 78 37.94 -9.27 -3.13
C GLY A 78 36.82 -8.39 -3.68
N ALA A 79 36.92 -8.03 -4.97
CA ALA A 79 35.88 -7.24 -5.65
C ALA A 79 34.54 -8.00 -5.75
N THR A 80 34.57 -9.31 -6.04
CA THR A 80 33.35 -10.12 -6.09
C THR A 80 32.70 -10.27 -4.72
N PHE A 81 33.47 -10.53 -3.65
CA PHE A 81 32.96 -10.59 -2.30
C PHE A 81 32.36 -9.24 -1.85
N LEU A 82 33.05 -8.12 -2.12
CA LEU A 82 32.55 -6.80 -1.80
C LEU A 82 31.22 -6.51 -2.52
N LEU A 83 31.13 -6.84 -3.80
CA LEU A 83 29.90 -6.67 -4.59
C LEU A 83 28.75 -7.48 -3.99
N LEU A 84 28.97 -8.76 -3.66
CA LEU A 84 27.95 -9.62 -3.05
C LEU A 84 27.48 -9.09 -1.69
N ILE A 85 28.42 -8.60 -0.85
CA ILE A 85 28.09 -7.99 0.43
C ILE A 85 27.22 -6.75 0.24
N LEU A 86 27.57 -5.85 -0.68
CA LEU A 86 26.82 -4.62 -0.95
C LEU A 86 25.41 -4.91 -1.49
N VAL A 87 25.29 -5.84 -2.45
CA VAL A 87 23.99 -6.26 -3.01
C VAL A 87 23.10 -6.87 -1.92
N SER A 88 23.67 -7.79 -1.11
CA SER A 88 22.94 -8.41 0.01
C SER A 88 22.52 -7.39 1.05
N ALA A 89 23.38 -6.45 1.40
CA ALA A 89 23.08 -5.37 2.34
C ALA A 89 21.94 -4.48 1.84
N LEU A 90 21.98 -4.09 0.56
CA LEU A 90 20.92 -3.29 -0.05
C LEU A 90 19.59 -4.04 -0.09
N PHE A 91 19.60 -5.33 -0.40
CA PHE A 91 18.41 -6.17 -0.41
C PHE A 91 17.80 -6.27 0.99
N VAL A 92 18.59 -6.65 2.00
CA VAL A 92 18.12 -6.75 3.40
C VAL A 92 17.56 -5.40 3.89
N TYR A 93 18.26 -4.29 3.64
CA TYR A 93 17.79 -2.96 4.00
C TYR A 93 16.41 -2.63 3.40
N ARG A 94 16.20 -2.93 2.11
CA ARG A 94 14.92 -2.71 1.43
C ARG A 94 13.80 -3.57 2.02
N VAL A 95 14.08 -4.85 2.26
CA VAL A 95 13.10 -5.79 2.84
C VAL A 95 12.69 -5.34 4.24
N VAL A 96 13.65 -5.04 5.11
CA VAL A 96 13.39 -4.58 6.49
C VAL A 96 12.59 -3.27 6.48
N ARG A 97 12.98 -2.30 5.66
CA ARG A 97 12.25 -1.04 5.53
C ARG A 97 10.80 -1.25 5.08
N ARG A 98 10.57 -2.17 4.15
CA ARG A 98 9.23 -2.53 3.69
C ARG A 98 8.41 -3.16 4.81
N GLN A 99 8.98 -4.10 5.55
CA GLN A 99 8.29 -4.75 6.69
C GLN A 99 7.91 -3.76 7.79
N ILE A 100 8.81 -2.83 8.12
CA ILE A 100 8.54 -1.79 9.12
C ILE A 100 7.39 -0.89 8.69
N LYS A 101 7.39 -0.47 7.41
CA LYS A 101 6.31 0.35 6.85
C LYS A 101 4.97 -0.39 6.92
N MET A 102 4.94 -1.67 6.54
CA MET A 102 3.73 -2.50 6.61
C MET A 102 3.24 -2.67 8.06
N ALA A 103 4.13 -2.98 8.99
CA ALA A 103 3.77 -3.11 10.41
C ALA A 103 3.22 -1.81 11.01
N SER A 104 3.78 -0.66 10.62
CA SER A 104 3.27 0.65 11.04
C SER A 104 1.88 0.94 10.44
N GLN A 105 1.67 0.63 9.16
CA GLN A 105 0.38 0.79 8.50
C GLN A 105 -0.69 -0.11 9.14
N GLN A 106 -0.34 -1.36 9.46
CA GLN A 106 -1.23 -2.29 10.15
C GLN A 106 -1.60 -1.81 11.55
N GLN A 107 -0.64 -1.26 12.30
CA GLN A 107 -0.92 -0.70 13.63
C GLN A 107 -1.86 0.51 13.55
N ASN A 108 -1.60 1.43 12.61
CA ASN A 108 -2.46 2.61 12.40
C ASN A 108 -3.87 2.17 11.98
N PHE A 109 -3.99 1.16 11.15
CA PHE A 109 -5.27 0.57 10.77
C PHE A 109 -6.04 0.01 11.99
N MET A 110 -5.38 -0.79 12.85
CA MET A 110 -6.03 -1.32 14.05
C MET A 110 -6.53 -0.20 14.96
N MET A 111 -5.76 0.87 15.12
CA MET A 111 -6.19 2.05 15.88
C MET A 111 -7.39 2.74 15.21
N ALA A 112 -7.33 2.94 13.88
CA ALA A 112 -8.41 3.56 13.12
C ALA A 112 -9.72 2.73 13.20
N ILE A 113 -9.64 1.41 12.99
CA ILE A 113 -10.81 0.51 13.13
C ILE A 113 -11.39 0.62 14.54
N THR A 114 -10.55 0.48 15.56
CA THR A 114 -11.03 0.55 16.95
C THR A 114 -11.78 1.85 17.21
N HIS A 115 -11.27 2.97 16.69
CA HIS A 115 -11.92 4.28 16.83
C HIS A 115 -13.21 4.36 16.01
N GLU A 116 -13.20 3.88 14.75
CA GLU A 116 -14.37 3.90 13.86
C GLU A 116 -15.49 2.94 14.32
N LEU A 117 -15.17 1.88 15.05
CA LEU A 117 -16.14 1.00 15.69
C LEU A 117 -16.68 1.59 17.01
N LYS A 118 -15.80 2.19 17.82
CA LYS A 118 -16.20 2.71 19.15
C LYS A 118 -17.22 3.85 19.06
N THR A 119 -17.09 4.72 18.07
CA THR A 119 -17.96 5.89 17.92
C THR A 119 -19.44 5.50 17.67
N PRO A 120 -19.79 4.70 16.64
CA PRO A 120 -21.17 4.30 16.39
C PRO A 120 -21.75 3.46 17.53
N ILE A 121 -20.95 2.61 18.18
CA ILE A 121 -21.38 1.85 19.37
C ILE A 121 -21.74 2.80 20.50
N ALA A 122 -20.93 3.82 20.76
CA ALA A 122 -21.21 4.79 21.82
C ALA A 122 -22.48 5.63 21.53
N VAL A 123 -22.69 6.03 20.27
CA VAL A 123 -23.89 6.77 19.86
C VAL A 123 -25.13 5.89 19.97
N ALA A 124 -25.08 4.67 19.45
CA ALA A 124 -26.21 3.73 19.56
C ALA A 124 -26.54 3.44 21.03
N LYS A 125 -25.53 3.19 21.87
CA LYS A 125 -25.73 3.02 23.32
C LYS A 125 -26.36 4.21 23.97
N LEU A 126 -25.88 5.43 23.70
CA LEU A 126 -26.42 6.66 24.26
C LEU A 126 -27.89 6.86 23.85
N ASN A 127 -28.23 6.63 22.59
CA ASN A 127 -29.60 6.74 22.09
C ASN A 127 -30.52 5.74 22.81
N LEU A 128 -30.08 4.48 22.95
CA LEU A 128 -30.85 3.44 23.65
C LEU A 128 -31.01 3.74 25.16
N GLU A 129 -29.94 4.20 25.82
CA GLU A 129 -30.02 4.63 27.23
C GLU A 129 -30.98 5.83 27.43
N THR A 130 -30.99 6.74 26.44
CA THR A 130 -31.92 7.90 26.48
C THR A 130 -33.37 7.43 26.32
N LEU A 131 -33.63 6.50 25.39
CA LEU A 131 -34.96 5.89 25.21
C LEU A 131 -35.41 5.11 26.45
N GLN A 132 -34.52 4.45 27.15
CA GLN A 132 -34.79 3.68 28.34
C GLN A 132 -35.12 4.57 29.57
N LYS A 133 -34.36 5.67 29.73
CA LYS A 133 -34.41 6.51 30.94
C LYS A 133 -35.50 7.61 30.90
N HIS A 134 -35.90 8.01 29.69
CA HIS A 134 -36.80 9.15 29.50
C HIS A 134 -38.04 8.77 28.70
N LYS A 135 -39.21 9.19 29.19
CA LYS A 135 -40.43 9.18 28.39
C LYS A 135 -40.37 10.36 27.41
N LEU A 136 -40.10 10.05 26.14
CA LEU A 136 -39.98 11.01 25.06
C LEU A 136 -41.28 11.07 24.25
N GLU A 137 -41.53 12.20 23.59
CA GLU A 137 -42.55 12.32 22.55
C GLU A 137 -42.27 11.36 21.40
N GLU A 138 -43.30 10.81 20.78
CA GLU A 138 -43.20 9.79 19.73
C GLU A 138 -42.27 10.21 18.59
N GLY A 139 -42.37 11.49 18.16
CA GLY A 139 -41.46 12.01 17.12
C GLY A 139 -40.00 12.03 17.51
N LYS A 140 -39.65 12.22 18.80
CA LYS A 140 -38.28 12.13 19.29
C LYS A 140 -37.81 10.70 19.44
N GLN A 141 -38.71 9.79 19.87
CA GLN A 141 -38.38 8.34 19.90
C GLN A 141 -38.04 7.80 18.51
N GLN A 142 -38.88 8.13 17.50
CA GLN A 142 -38.67 7.71 16.11
C GLN A 142 -37.29 8.19 15.57
N LYS A 143 -36.93 9.46 15.85
CA LYS A 143 -35.64 10.02 15.45
C LYS A 143 -34.45 9.27 16.08
N LEU A 144 -34.52 8.95 17.38
CA LEU A 144 -33.45 8.21 18.07
C LEU A 144 -33.35 6.78 17.57
N ILE A 145 -34.48 6.11 17.31
CA ILE A 145 -34.49 4.76 16.72
C ILE A 145 -33.87 4.77 15.33
N ALA A 146 -34.27 5.72 14.47
CA ALA A 146 -33.70 5.87 13.12
C ALA A 146 -32.21 6.14 13.15
N ALA A 147 -31.75 7.03 14.03
CA ALA A 147 -30.30 7.30 14.21
C ALA A 147 -29.53 6.06 14.71
N THR A 148 -30.13 5.28 15.61
CA THR A 148 -29.51 4.04 16.11
C THR A 148 -29.41 2.99 15.02
N LEU A 149 -30.46 2.82 14.21
CA LEU A 149 -30.46 1.93 13.05
C LEU A 149 -29.41 2.34 12.01
N GLN A 150 -29.26 3.65 11.76
CA GLN A 150 -28.25 4.17 10.86
C GLN A 150 -26.82 3.82 11.34
N GLU A 151 -26.53 3.97 12.63
CA GLU A 151 -25.22 3.61 13.18
C GLU A 151 -24.98 2.09 13.17
N ALA A 152 -26.00 1.27 13.39
CA ALA A 152 -25.92 -0.19 13.25
C ALA A 152 -25.61 -0.61 11.80
N ASN A 153 -26.27 -0.02 10.81
CA ASN A 153 -26.02 -0.26 9.39
C ASN A 153 -24.60 0.17 9.00
N ARG A 154 -24.11 1.27 9.55
CA ARG A 154 -22.73 1.72 9.35
C ARG A 154 -21.71 0.72 9.91
N LEU A 155 -21.95 0.17 11.10
CA LEU A 155 -21.12 -0.89 11.68
C LEU A 155 -21.08 -2.14 10.80
N ASN A 156 -22.24 -2.56 10.30
CA ASN A 156 -22.35 -3.72 9.42
C ASN A 156 -21.54 -3.52 8.12
N THR A 157 -21.67 -2.36 7.49
CA THR A 157 -20.88 -2.02 6.29
C THR A 157 -19.36 -2.05 6.58
N LEU A 158 -18.95 -1.50 7.74
CA LEU A 158 -17.54 -1.48 8.13
C LEU A 158 -16.98 -2.89 8.36
N THR A 159 -17.73 -3.74 9.09
CA THR A 159 -17.32 -5.12 9.36
C THR A 159 -17.27 -5.97 8.09
N ASN A 160 -18.25 -5.81 7.19
CA ASN A 160 -18.26 -6.48 5.88
C ASN A 160 -17.05 -6.05 5.02
N ASN A 161 -16.71 -4.79 4.96
CA ASN A 161 -15.53 -4.30 4.24
C ASN A 161 -14.22 -4.89 4.79
N ILE A 162 -14.11 -5.06 6.12
CA ILE A 162 -12.95 -5.70 6.76
C ILE A 162 -12.90 -7.19 6.39
N LEU A 163 -14.01 -7.90 6.47
CA LEU A 163 -14.11 -9.33 6.18
C LEU A 163 -13.75 -9.62 4.71
N ILE A 164 -14.37 -8.90 3.78
CA ILE A 164 -14.11 -9.04 2.34
C ILE A 164 -12.65 -8.69 2.01
N SER A 165 -12.11 -7.61 2.60
CA SER A 165 -10.69 -7.27 2.44
C SER A 165 -9.78 -8.42 2.89
N SER A 166 -10.11 -9.09 3.98
CA SER A 166 -9.33 -10.23 4.49
C SER A 166 -9.45 -11.45 3.57
N GLN A 167 -10.65 -11.77 3.10
CA GLN A 167 -10.90 -12.92 2.22
C GLN A 167 -10.25 -12.75 0.84
N LEU A 168 -10.33 -11.54 0.25
CA LEU A 168 -9.69 -11.24 -1.03
C LEU A 168 -8.15 -11.28 -0.94
N GLU A 169 -7.57 -11.01 0.23
CA GLU A 169 -6.12 -11.13 0.45
C GLU A 169 -5.66 -12.57 0.67
N GLY A 170 -6.43 -13.33 1.47
CA GLY A 170 -6.14 -14.74 1.74
C GLY A 170 -6.31 -15.62 0.50
N GLY A 171 -7.00 -15.15 -0.53
CA GLY A 171 -7.41 -15.97 -1.67
C GLY A 171 -8.58 -16.90 -1.35
N ASP A 172 -9.23 -16.71 -0.19
CA ASP A 172 -10.34 -17.55 0.29
C ASP A 172 -11.68 -17.15 -0.34
N TYR A 173 -11.76 -15.96 -0.99
CA TYR A 173 -12.97 -15.53 -1.66
C TYR A 173 -13.11 -16.22 -3.01
N LYS A 174 -14.18 -16.98 -3.19
CA LYS A 174 -14.54 -17.59 -4.47
C LYS A 174 -15.34 -16.57 -5.29
N LEU A 175 -14.72 -16.03 -6.33
CA LEU A 175 -15.39 -15.14 -7.28
C LEU A 175 -16.54 -15.86 -7.97
N LEU A 176 -17.75 -15.35 -7.82
CA LEU A 176 -18.96 -15.80 -8.49
C LEU A 176 -19.23 -14.87 -9.67
N LYS A 177 -18.48 -15.06 -10.77
CA LYS A 177 -18.66 -14.25 -11.99
C LYS A 177 -19.85 -14.78 -12.78
N GLU A 178 -20.78 -13.89 -13.05
CA GLU A 178 -21.95 -14.10 -13.91
C GLU A 178 -22.13 -12.94 -14.85
N GLU A 179 -22.88 -13.13 -15.93
CA GLU A 179 -23.29 -12.02 -16.80
C GLU A 179 -24.27 -11.15 -16.03
N LEU A 180 -23.98 -9.86 -15.88
CA LEU A 180 -24.77 -8.91 -15.12
C LEU A 180 -24.91 -7.58 -15.84
N ASP A 181 -26.08 -6.97 -15.70
CA ASP A 181 -26.36 -5.62 -16.14
C ASP A 181 -25.72 -4.60 -15.16
N LEU A 182 -24.57 -4.04 -15.59
CA LEU A 182 -23.86 -3.03 -14.81
C LEU A 182 -24.64 -1.71 -14.76
N SER A 183 -25.48 -1.42 -15.77
CA SER A 183 -26.33 -0.23 -15.81
C SER A 183 -27.32 -0.25 -14.67
N SER A 184 -28.09 -1.34 -14.54
CA SER A 184 -29.04 -1.53 -13.45
C SER A 184 -28.38 -1.54 -12.09
N LEU A 185 -27.21 -2.19 -11.95
CA LEU A 185 -26.45 -2.20 -10.71
C LEU A 185 -26.00 -0.80 -10.29
N ALA A 186 -25.42 -0.02 -11.20
CA ALA A 186 -24.98 1.34 -10.92
C ALA A 186 -26.14 2.28 -10.59
N ALA A 187 -27.25 2.20 -11.34
CA ALA A 187 -28.47 2.98 -11.08
C ALA A 187 -29.05 2.68 -9.70
N ASN A 188 -29.12 1.41 -9.31
CA ASN A 188 -29.60 0.99 -7.99
C ASN A 188 -28.72 1.57 -6.86
N CYS A 189 -27.39 1.47 -7.00
CA CYS A 189 -26.46 2.05 -6.05
C CYS A 189 -26.69 3.57 -5.90
N VAL A 190 -26.77 4.33 -7.00
CA VAL A 190 -27.02 5.77 -6.95
C VAL A 190 -28.37 6.08 -6.30
N SER A 191 -29.42 5.31 -6.63
CA SER A 191 -30.76 5.48 -6.05
C SER A 191 -30.76 5.26 -4.53
N GLU A 192 -30.08 4.19 -4.03
CA GLU A 192 -29.92 3.93 -2.60
C GLU A 192 -29.22 5.11 -1.89
N PHE A 193 -28.13 5.63 -2.49
CA PHE A 193 -27.42 6.78 -1.94
C PHE A 193 -28.28 8.06 -1.95
N ARG A 194 -29.09 8.29 -2.97
CA ARG A 194 -30.04 9.41 -3.05
C ARG A 194 -31.09 9.35 -1.93
N HIS A 195 -31.59 8.16 -1.63
CA HIS A 195 -32.50 7.96 -0.48
C HIS A 195 -31.80 8.15 0.85
N ARG A 196 -30.56 7.70 0.98
CA ARG A 196 -29.78 7.79 2.22
C ARG A 196 -29.29 9.21 2.53
N PHE A 197 -29.04 10.00 1.48
CA PHE A 197 -28.51 11.36 1.57
C PHE A 197 -29.38 12.35 0.76
N PRO A 198 -30.62 12.62 1.19
CA PRO A 198 -31.58 13.42 0.40
C PRO A 198 -31.11 14.86 0.18
N ASP A 199 -30.27 15.40 1.09
CA ASP A 199 -29.74 16.76 1.00
C ASP A 199 -28.52 16.85 0.04
N ARG A 200 -28.08 15.74 -0.54
CA ARG A 200 -26.94 15.69 -1.48
C ARG A 200 -27.40 15.63 -2.91
N LYS A 201 -26.81 16.46 -3.76
CA LYS A 201 -27.10 16.47 -5.19
C LYS A 201 -26.30 15.33 -5.87
N LEU A 202 -26.99 14.21 -6.13
CA LEU A 202 -26.44 13.09 -6.91
C LEU A 202 -27.03 13.12 -8.33
N ILE A 203 -26.15 13.16 -9.31
CA ILE A 203 -26.49 13.14 -10.73
C ILE A 203 -25.98 11.82 -11.29
N ASP A 204 -26.75 11.17 -12.16
CA ASP A 204 -26.36 9.97 -12.86
C ASP A 204 -26.51 10.12 -14.36
N HIS A 205 -25.49 9.65 -15.08
CA HIS A 205 -25.47 9.55 -16.53
C HIS A 205 -25.07 8.10 -16.88
N ILE A 206 -26.04 7.20 -16.76
CA ILE A 206 -25.85 5.77 -16.92
C ILE A 206 -26.39 5.34 -18.29
N GLU A 207 -25.48 4.91 -19.16
CA GLU A 207 -25.81 4.28 -20.44
C GLU A 207 -26.54 2.96 -20.18
N ALA A 208 -27.65 2.72 -20.87
CA ALA A 208 -28.43 1.50 -20.72
C ALA A 208 -27.73 0.29 -21.41
N ASP A 209 -28.11 -0.91 -21.02
CA ASP A 209 -27.71 -2.17 -21.64
C ASP A 209 -26.17 -2.38 -21.66
N VAL A 210 -25.49 -2.00 -20.58
CA VAL A 210 -24.06 -2.25 -20.39
C VAL A 210 -23.86 -3.49 -19.54
N ASP A 211 -23.64 -4.63 -20.21
CA ASP A 211 -23.41 -5.92 -19.55
C ASP A 211 -21.92 -6.19 -19.38
N ILE A 212 -21.58 -6.83 -18.25
CA ILE A 212 -20.23 -7.34 -17.97
C ILE A 212 -20.29 -8.73 -17.33
N ASN A 213 -19.19 -9.47 -17.40
CA ASN A 213 -19.02 -10.68 -16.62
C ASN A 213 -18.32 -10.35 -15.29
N GLY A 214 -19.04 -10.44 -14.17
CA GLY A 214 -18.51 -10.02 -12.87
C GLY A 214 -19.28 -10.57 -11.67
N ASP A 215 -18.73 -10.33 -10.50
CA ASP A 215 -19.35 -10.67 -9.23
C ASP A 215 -20.18 -9.46 -8.74
N THR A 216 -21.49 -9.60 -8.77
CA THR A 216 -22.47 -8.55 -8.46
C THR A 216 -22.22 -7.92 -7.10
N MET A 217 -21.93 -8.75 -6.06
CA MET A 217 -21.69 -8.27 -4.71
C MET A 217 -20.41 -7.42 -4.62
N LEU A 218 -19.33 -7.87 -5.22
CA LEU A 218 -18.06 -7.14 -5.22
C LEU A 218 -18.16 -5.83 -6.00
N LEU A 219 -18.82 -5.83 -7.16
CA LEU A 219 -19.03 -4.63 -7.96
C LEU A 219 -19.91 -3.61 -7.24
N GLN A 220 -20.96 -4.05 -6.56
CA GLN A 220 -21.78 -3.19 -5.69
C GLN A 220 -20.95 -2.56 -4.57
N ILE A 221 -20.09 -3.34 -3.91
CA ILE A 221 -19.17 -2.83 -2.88
C ILE A 221 -18.22 -1.78 -3.46
N MET A 222 -17.69 -2.00 -4.66
CA MET A 222 -16.80 -1.05 -5.32
C MET A 222 -17.52 0.26 -5.63
N ILE A 223 -18.70 0.22 -6.23
CA ILE A 223 -19.51 1.41 -6.54
C ILE A 223 -19.85 2.15 -5.26
N ASN A 224 -20.33 1.45 -4.24
CA ASN A 224 -20.69 2.05 -2.96
C ASN A 224 -19.49 2.71 -2.27
N ASN A 225 -18.28 2.12 -2.32
CA ASN A 225 -17.08 2.74 -1.77
C ASN A 225 -16.66 4.01 -2.52
N LEU A 226 -16.87 4.07 -3.85
CA LEU A 226 -16.59 5.27 -4.65
C LEU A 226 -17.59 6.38 -4.32
N LEU A 227 -18.89 6.07 -4.24
CA LEU A 227 -19.94 7.00 -3.87
C LEU A 227 -19.79 7.52 -2.41
N ASP A 228 -19.52 6.62 -1.45
CA ASP A 228 -19.24 7.02 -0.05
C ASP A 228 -18.03 7.96 0.03
N ASN A 229 -17.00 7.71 -0.79
CA ASN A 229 -15.82 8.56 -0.84
C ASN A 229 -16.18 9.97 -1.37
N ALA A 230 -16.96 10.05 -2.44
CA ALA A 230 -17.45 11.31 -2.99
C ALA A 230 -18.33 12.09 -1.98
N ILE A 231 -19.30 11.43 -1.33
CA ILE A 231 -20.15 12.03 -0.28
C ILE A 231 -19.30 12.62 0.85
N LYS A 232 -18.26 11.92 1.23
CA LYS A 232 -17.41 12.26 2.37
C LYS A 232 -16.49 13.45 2.12
N TYR A 233 -15.97 13.59 0.90
CA TYR A 233 -14.94 14.58 0.58
C TYR A 233 -15.47 15.76 -0.22
N ALA A 234 -16.58 15.61 -0.96
CA ALA A 234 -17.19 16.70 -1.67
C ALA A 234 -17.80 17.73 -0.73
N LEU A 235 -17.83 18.98 -1.14
CA LEU A 235 -18.51 20.05 -0.41
C LEU A 235 -20.02 19.73 -0.27
N PRO A 236 -20.67 20.09 0.83
CA PRO A 236 -22.10 19.78 1.05
C PRO A 236 -23.02 20.29 -0.07
N SER A 237 -22.70 21.43 -0.67
CA SER A 237 -23.49 22.08 -1.74
C SER A 237 -23.14 21.59 -3.14
N SER A 238 -22.03 20.83 -3.33
CA SER A 238 -21.57 20.41 -4.63
C SER A 238 -22.28 19.14 -5.13
N ALA A 239 -22.33 18.99 -6.46
CA ALA A 239 -22.84 17.80 -7.08
C ALA A 239 -21.82 16.64 -7.05
N ILE A 240 -22.35 15.43 -6.98
CA ILE A 240 -21.60 14.20 -7.21
C ILE A 240 -22.18 13.57 -8.46
N ASP A 241 -21.35 13.26 -9.44
CA ASP A 241 -21.76 12.69 -10.69
C ASP A 241 -21.29 11.24 -10.81
N CYS A 242 -22.20 10.35 -11.21
CA CYS A 242 -21.91 8.94 -11.50
C CYS A 242 -22.20 8.66 -12.97
N THR A 243 -21.17 8.40 -13.75
CA THR A 243 -21.28 8.19 -15.19
C THR A 243 -20.88 6.76 -15.54
N LEU A 244 -21.71 6.07 -16.33
CA LEU A 244 -21.38 4.78 -16.94
C LEU A 244 -21.48 4.93 -18.47
N GLN A 245 -20.42 4.61 -19.19
CA GLN A 245 -20.34 4.72 -20.64
C GLN A 245 -19.60 3.54 -21.24
N LYS A 246 -20.11 3.06 -22.38
CA LYS A 246 -19.47 2.02 -23.20
C LYS A 246 -18.88 2.67 -24.46
N SER A 247 -17.60 2.41 -24.71
CA SER A 247 -16.90 2.90 -25.90
C SER A 247 -16.17 1.73 -26.57
N GLY A 248 -16.80 1.13 -27.58
CA GLY A 248 -16.30 -0.06 -28.24
C GLY A 248 -16.17 -1.25 -27.25
N LYS A 249 -14.94 -1.72 -27.02
CA LYS A 249 -14.63 -2.81 -26.08
C LYS A 249 -14.27 -2.32 -24.68
N SER A 250 -14.44 -1.04 -24.41
CA SER A 250 -14.10 -0.44 -23.11
C SER A 250 -15.35 0.08 -22.43
N ILE A 251 -15.49 -0.20 -21.13
CA ILE A 251 -16.56 0.34 -20.29
C ILE A 251 -15.91 1.19 -19.22
N PHE A 252 -16.42 2.39 -19.01
CA PHE A 252 -15.95 3.36 -18.04
C PHE A 252 -17.04 3.67 -17.03
N LEU A 253 -16.79 3.31 -15.77
CA LEU A 253 -17.57 3.79 -14.63
C LEU A 253 -16.79 4.91 -13.96
N LYS A 254 -17.38 6.10 -13.87
CA LYS A 254 -16.74 7.28 -13.27
C LYS A 254 -17.58 7.81 -12.13
N VAL A 255 -16.91 8.18 -11.04
CA VAL A 255 -17.52 8.94 -9.94
C VAL A 255 -16.72 10.22 -9.78
N THR A 256 -17.40 11.35 -9.99
CA THR A 256 -16.82 12.69 -9.97
C THR A 256 -17.29 13.45 -8.74
N ASP A 257 -16.37 14.08 -8.05
CA ASP A 257 -16.65 14.97 -6.92
C ASP A 257 -16.01 16.35 -7.12
N GLU A 258 -16.53 17.35 -6.40
CA GLU A 258 -15.98 18.71 -6.32
C GLU A 258 -15.35 18.95 -4.93
N GLY A 259 -14.60 17.99 -4.43
CA GLY A 259 -13.87 18.08 -3.17
C GLY A 259 -12.53 18.82 -3.31
N PRO A 260 -11.64 18.68 -2.33
CA PRO A 260 -10.32 19.35 -2.33
C PRO A 260 -9.35 18.79 -3.37
N GLY A 261 -9.72 17.71 -4.07
CA GLY A 261 -8.84 17.01 -4.98
C GLY A 261 -7.76 16.17 -4.27
N ILE A 262 -6.91 15.54 -5.08
CA ILE A 262 -5.84 14.66 -4.58
C ILE A 262 -4.52 15.07 -5.21
N PRO A 263 -3.48 15.41 -4.39
CA PRO A 263 -2.16 15.75 -4.89
C PRO A 263 -1.57 14.62 -5.75
N ASP A 264 -0.87 14.94 -6.83
CA ASP A 264 -0.33 13.95 -7.77
C ASP A 264 0.59 12.92 -7.11
N ALA A 265 1.41 13.33 -6.14
CA ALA A 265 2.27 12.45 -5.35
C ALA A 265 1.51 11.40 -4.52
N GLU A 266 0.22 11.63 -4.28
CA GLU A 266 -0.65 10.78 -3.46
C GLU A 266 -1.57 9.86 -4.29
N LYS A 267 -1.85 10.18 -5.55
CA LYS A 267 -2.80 9.47 -6.43
C LYS A 267 -2.55 7.97 -6.54
N LYS A 268 -1.30 7.53 -6.53
CA LYS A 268 -0.95 6.10 -6.53
C LYS A 268 -1.11 5.46 -5.16
N LYS A 269 -0.84 6.22 -4.10
CA LYS A 269 -0.80 5.73 -2.71
C LYS A 269 -2.18 5.59 -2.07
N ILE A 270 -3.18 6.37 -2.52
CA ILE A 270 -4.54 6.31 -1.95
C ILE A 270 -5.21 4.94 -2.13
N PHE A 271 -4.72 4.13 -3.08
CA PHE A 271 -5.15 2.76 -3.31
C PHE A 271 -4.34 1.72 -2.51
N ASP A 272 -3.35 2.16 -1.74
CA ASP A 272 -2.60 1.27 -0.85
C ASP A 272 -3.45 0.98 0.40
N ARG A 273 -3.35 -0.24 0.90
CA ARG A 273 -4.07 -0.69 2.09
C ARG A 273 -3.74 0.19 3.29
N PHE A 274 -4.79 0.64 4.00
CA PHE A 274 -4.70 1.48 5.20
C PHE A 274 -4.10 2.87 4.96
N TYR A 275 -3.89 3.23 3.70
CA TYR A 275 -3.34 4.54 3.37
C TYR A 275 -4.38 5.63 3.52
N ARG A 276 -3.96 6.76 4.07
CA ARG A 276 -4.77 7.97 4.22
C ARG A 276 -3.87 9.19 4.09
N ILE A 277 -4.33 10.22 3.40
CA ILE A 277 -3.59 11.49 3.24
C ILE A 277 -3.56 12.24 4.57
N GLY A 278 -2.40 12.80 4.94
CA GLY A 278 -2.19 13.63 6.15
C GLY A 278 -1.92 12.83 7.44
N ASN A 279 -1.59 13.55 8.54
CA ASN A 279 -1.32 12.98 9.85
C ASN A 279 -2.61 12.71 10.63
N GLU A 280 -2.63 11.62 11.42
CA GLU A 280 -3.80 11.20 12.23
C GLU A 280 -4.34 12.29 13.17
N GLN A 281 -3.46 13.13 13.71
CA GLN A 281 -3.81 14.17 14.67
C GLN A 281 -4.56 15.39 14.07
N VAL A 282 -4.53 15.56 12.73
CA VAL A 282 -5.09 16.73 12.02
C VAL A 282 -6.28 16.33 11.13
N ARG A 283 -6.61 15.05 11.05
CA ARG A 283 -7.65 14.53 10.14
C ARG A 283 -9.05 14.86 10.61
N ARG A 284 -9.75 15.68 9.82
CA ARG A 284 -11.16 16.03 10.05
C ARG A 284 -12.15 14.94 9.60
N THR A 285 -11.76 14.05 8.69
CA THR A 285 -12.64 13.04 8.09
C THR A 285 -12.36 11.64 8.64
N LYS A 286 -13.42 10.91 9.02
CA LYS A 286 -13.39 9.54 9.53
C LYS A 286 -13.12 8.53 8.40
N GLY A 287 -12.49 7.38 8.67
CA GLY A 287 -12.34 6.29 7.70
C GLY A 287 -11.15 5.37 7.98
N THR A 288 -11.24 4.14 7.49
CA THR A 288 -10.28 3.06 7.73
C THR A 288 -9.13 2.98 6.73
N GLY A 289 -9.25 3.64 5.56
CA GLY A 289 -8.31 3.48 4.45
C GLY A 289 -8.44 2.13 3.72
N LEU A 290 -9.60 1.45 3.83
CA LEU A 290 -9.89 0.20 3.14
C LEU A 290 -10.70 0.39 1.86
N GLY A 291 -11.57 1.40 1.76
CA GLY A 291 -12.52 1.52 0.65
C GLY A 291 -11.85 1.56 -0.72
N LEU A 292 -10.91 2.48 -0.95
CA LEU A 292 -10.20 2.59 -2.22
C LEU A 292 -9.26 1.40 -2.49
N TYR A 293 -8.68 0.81 -1.44
CA TYR A 293 -7.93 -0.43 -1.58
C TYR A 293 -8.83 -1.58 -2.08
N LEU A 294 -10.05 -1.73 -1.51
CA LEU A 294 -11.04 -2.69 -1.98
C LEU A 294 -11.44 -2.42 -3.43
N CYS A 295 -11.69 -1.17 -3.80
CA CYS A 295 -11.98 -0.80 -5.19
C CYS A 295 -10.87 -1.28 -6.15
N LYS A 296 -9.60 -1.06 -5.79
CA LYS A 296 -8.46 -1.51 -6.60
C LYS A 296 -8.38 -3.03 -6.69
N LYS A 297 -8.61 -3.73 -5.59
CA LYS A 297 -8.57 -5.20 -5.55
C LYS A 297 -9.70 -5.80 -6.38
N ILE A 298 -10.92 -5.31 -6.19
CA ILE A 298 -12.10 -5.73 -6.94
C ILE A 298 -11.94 -5.46 -8.44
N ALA A 299 -11.44 -4.26 -8.81
CA ALA A 299 -11.15 -3.94 -10.21
C ALA A 299 -10.15 -4.95 -10.81
N ALA A 300 -9.04 -5.24 -10.12
CA ALA A 300 -8.05 -6.21 -10.56
C ALA A 300 -8.63 -7.64 -10.73
N ASP A 301 -9.48 -8.09 -9.82
CA ASP A 301 -10.13 -9.40 -9.87
C ASP A 301 -11.15 -9.50 -11.03
N HIS A 302 -11.64 -8.34 -11.52
CA HIS A 302 -12.49 -8.20 -12.72
C HIS A 302 -11.72 -7.82 -13.98
N HIS A 303 -10.38 -7.94 -14.01
CA HIS A 303 -9.53 -7.53 -15.14
C HIS A 303 -9.71 -6.05 -15.55
N ALA A 304 -10.14 -5.22 -14.60
CA ALA A 304 -10.34 -3.79 -14.77
C ALA A 304 -9.21 -2.98 -14.13
N GLY A 305 -9.00 -1.77 -14.65
CA GLY A 305 -8.12 -0.78 -14.07
C GLY A 305 -8.90 0.25 -13.24
N ILE A 306 -8.31 0.77 -12.16
CA ILE A 306 -8.84 1.93 -11.46
C ILE A 306 -7.81 3.04 -11.42
N SER A 307 -8.25 4.27 -11.67
CA SER A 307 -7.41 5.47 -11.67
C SER A 307 -8.15 6.66 -11.05
N VAL A 308 -7.40 7.71 -10.73
CA VAL A 308 -7.94 8.98 -10.28
C VAL A 308 -7.26 10.13 -11.02
N THR A 309 -8.07 11.07 -11.48
CA THR A 309 -7.64 12.32 -12.11
C THR A 309 -8.24 13.52 -11.39
N ASN A 310 -7.69 14.70 -11.65
CA ASN A 310 -8.27 15.93 -11.10
C ASN A 310 -9.54 16.29 -11.85
N ASN A 311 -10.54 16.77 -11.11
CA ASN A 311 -11.68 17.48 -11.65
C ASN A 311 -11.37 18.98 -11.73
N TYR A 312 -12.02 19.70 -12.65
CA TYR A 312 -11.87 21.14 -12.79
C TYR A 312 -13.18 21.85 -12.39
N PRO A 313 -13.15 22.96 -11.63
CA PRO A 313 -11.96 23.69 -11.13
C PRO A 313 -11.32 23.04 -9.90
N ALA A 314 -11.97 22.13 -9.20
CA ALA A 314 -11.47 21.39 -8.05
C ALA A 314 -12.20 20.06 -7.92
N GLY A 315 -11.57 19.06 -7.27
CA GLY A 315 -12.16 17.76 -7.03
C GLY A 315 -11.41 16.59 -7.63
N SER A 316 -12.06 15.44 -7.63
CA SER A 316 -11.48 14.19 -8.14
C SER A 316 -12.45 13.45 -9.05
N ILE A 317 -11.90 12.75 -10.05
CA ILE A 317 -12.62 11.83 -10.92
C ILE A 317 -12.01 10.45 -10.72
N PHE A 318 -12.74 9.55 -10.07
CA PHE A 318 -12.37 8.14 -9.97
C PHE A 318 -12.94 7.41 -11.18
N THR A 319 -12.08 6.71 -11.91
CA THR A 319 -12.46 5.98 -13.12
C THR A 319 -12.11 4.51 -12.96
N VAL A 320 -13.11 3.63 -13.14
CA VAL A 320 -12.92 2.19 -13.33
C VAL A 320 -13.09 1.89 -14.80
N HIS A 321 -12.09 1.24 -15.40
CA HIS A 321 -12.04 0.89 -16.80
C HIS A 321 -12.05 -0.63 -16.95
N PHE A 322 -13.13 -1.17 -17.53
CA PHE A 322 -13.25 -2.58 -17.86
C PHE A 322 -12.92 -2.78 -19.35
N ASN A 323 -12.17 -3.83 -19.66
CA ASN A 323 -11.91 -4.31 -21.01
C ASN A 323 -12.81 -5.53 -21.26
N VAL A 324 -13.75 -5.42 -22.21
CA VAL A 324 -14.74 -6.44 -22.55
C VAL A 324 -14.46 -7.06 -23.91
#